data_434c2e49b3b931025689017f1752098a
#
_entry.id   434c2e49b3b931025689017f1752098a
#
_cell.length_a   1.000
_cell.length_b   1.000
_cell.length_c   1.000
_cell.angle_alpha   90.00
_cell.angle_beta   90.00
_cell.angle_gamma   90.00
#
_symmetry.space_group_name_H-M   'P 1'
#
loop_
_entity.id
_entity.type
_entity.pdbx_description
1 polymer ?
#
loop_
_entity_poly.entity_id
_entity_poly.type
_entity_poly.pdbx_seq_one_letter_code
_entity_poly.pdbx_strand_id
1 'polypeptide(L)'
;ILEMAAVITDPQLNVIAEGPVVAIHQDASILSNMDSWNTATHTRSGLVNRCLESKVTEDEAAQIFIDFFSKYVPAGKSPLCGNSIGQDRRFMARWTPRLEQFFHYRNLDVSSFKECVKRWAPEVMKKYQKTSRHEALSDIYDSVEELRFYRQEIMKI
;
A
#
# COMPACT_ATOMS: atom_id res chain seq x y z
N ILE A 1 -8.55 3.72 -8.65
CA ILE A 1 -8.11 3.63 -7.23
C ILE A 1 -9.32 3.84 -6.33
N LEU A 2 -9.53 2.98 -5.34
CA LEU A 2 -10.67 3.09 -4.41
C LEU A 2 -10.28 3.73 -3.08
N GLU A 3 -9.13 3.35 -2.54
CA GLU A 3 -8.65 3.83 -1.26
C GLU A 3 -7.14 3.95 -1.28
N MET A 4 -6.63 4.96 -0.59
CA MET A 4 -5.21 5.16 -0.37
C MET A 4 -4.94 5.32 1.12
N ALA A 5 -3.86 4.71 1.58
CA ALA A 5 -3.31 4.88 2.91
C ALA A 5 -1.78 4.81 2.86
N ALA A 6 -1.11 5.35 3.84
CA ALA A 6 0.34 5.30 3.93
C ALA A 6 0.83 5.36 5.37
N VAL A 7 1.99 4.77 5.61
CA VAL A 7 2.79 5.00 6.82
C VAL A 7 4.21 5.38 6.44
N ILE A 8 4.86 6.13 7.29
CA ILE A 8 6.30 6.43 7.19
C ILE A 8 7.03 5.59 8.22
N THR A 9 8.08 4.90 7.80
CA THR A 9 8.97 4.17 8.71
C THR A 9 10.38 4.70 8.65
N ASP A 10 11.14 4.48 9.71
CA ASP A 10 12.60 4.58 9.66
C ASP A 10 13.22 3.36 8.95
N PRO A 11 14.56 3.34 8.70
CA PRO A 11 15.23 2.19 8.10
C PRO A 11 15.13 0.89 8.94
N GLN A 12 14.80 0.99 10.22
CA GLN A 12 14.60 -0.14 11.12
C GLN A 12 13.16 -0.67 11.10
N LEU A 13 12.30 -0.07 10.26
CA LEU A 13 10.88 -0.35 10.08
C LEU A 13 10.01 0.10 11.27
N ASN A 14 10.52 0.98 12.15
CA ASN A 14 9.68 1.61 13.16
C ASN A 14 8.78 2.65 12.50
N VAL A 15 7.48 2.61 12.81
CA VAL A 15 6.54 3.58 12.27
C VAL A 15 6.78 4.95 12.91
N ILE A 16 7.13 5.94 12.09
CA ILE A 16 7.35 7.33 12.50
C ILE A 16 6.04 8.12 12.44
N ALA A 17 5.24 7.88 11.41
CA ALA A 17 3.98 8.57 11.20
C ALA A 17 3.00 7.71 10.42
N GLU A 18 1.73 7.81 10.82
CA GLU A 18 0.60 7.25 10.10
C GLU A 18 -0.09 8.36 9.31
N GLY A 19 -0.29 8.13 8.03
CA GLY A 19 -0.96 9.05 7.14
C GLY A 19 -2.49 8.90 7.18
N PRO A 20 -3.18 9.75 6.45
CA PRO A 20 -4.63 9.62 6.31
C PRO A 20 -5.01 8.33 5.56
N VAL A 21 -6.23 7.86 5.81
CA VAL A 21 -6.92 6.87 4.97
C VAL A 21 -7.94 7.62 4.14
N VAL A 22 -7.81 7.58 2.82
CA VAL A 22 -8.62 8.38 1.90
C VAL A 22 -9.35 7.47 0.93
N ALA A 23 -10.67 7.42 1.03
CA ALA A 23 -11.52 6.85 -0.01
C ALA A 23 -11.65 7.85 -1.16
N ILE A 24 -11.43 7.40 -2.39
CA ILE A 24 -11.49 8.22 -3.59
C ILE A 24 -12.86 8.08 -4.22
N HIS A 25 -13.44 9.18 -4.66
CA HIS A 25 -14.73 9.16 -5.35
C HIS A 25 -14.64 8.32 -6.63
N GLN A 26 -15.59 7.41 -6.78
CA GLN A 26 -15.77 6.63 -8.01
C GLN A 26 -17.24 6.59 -8.38
N ASP A 27 -17.53 6.77 -9.66
CA ASP A 27 -18.88 6.67 -10.17
C ASP A 27 -19.46 5.27 -10.02
N ALA A 28 -20.75 5.16 -9.77
CA ALA A 28 -21.43 3.87 -9.64
C ALA A 28 -21.22 2.96 -10.86
N SER A 29 -21.10 3.54 -12.07
CA SER A 29 -20.81 2.80 -13.30
C SER A 29 -19.44 2.13 -13.29
N ILE A 30 -18.43 2.75 -12.65
CA ILE A 30 -17.09 2.17 -12.49
C ILE A 30 -17.13 1.05 -11.47
N LEU A 31 -17.76 1.29 -10.33
CA LEU A 31 -17.87 0.31 -9.26
C LEU A 31 -18.66 -0.94 -9.66
N SER A 32 -19.68 -0.79 -10.52
CA SER A 32 -20.46 -1.91 -11.06
C SER A 32 -19.68 -2.82 -12.02
N ASN A 33 -18.55 -2.35 -12.55
CA ASN A 33 -17.67 -3.14 -13.43
C ASN A 33 -16.63 -3.98 -12.68
N MET A 34 -16.61 -3.93 -11.34
CA MET A 34 -15.74 -4.80 -10.53
C MET A 34 -16.15 -6.27 -10.72
N ASP A 35 -15.15 -7.17 -10.68
CA ASP A 35 -15.42 -8.60 -10.63
C ASP A 35 -16.15 -9.00 -9.34
N SER A 36 -16.66 -10.24 -9.30
CA SER A 36 -17.46 -10.73 -8.17
C SER A 36 -16.71 -10.73 -6.84
N TRP A 37 -15.40 -11.03 -6.84
CA TRP A 37 -14.59 -11.04 -5.64
C TRP A 37 -14.39 -9.62 -5.07
N ASN A 38 -13.99 -8.68 -5.94
CA ASN A 38 -13.82 -7.28 -5.55
C ASN A 38 -15.14 -6.66 -5.07
N THR A 39 -16.23 -6.92 -5.78
CA THR A 39 -17.57 -6.45 -5.39
C THR A 39 -17.94 -6.97 -4.00
N ALA A 40 -17.83 -8.28 -3.76
CA ALA A 40 -18.17 -8.87 -2.46
C ALA A 40 -17.30 -8.35 -1.33
N THR A 41 -15.98 -8.25 -1.56
CA THR A 41 -14.99 -7.83 -0.56
C THR A 41 -15.19 -6.36 -0.19
N HIS A 42 -15.28 -5.46 -1.18
CA HIS A 42 -15.37 -4.02 -0.94
C HIS A 42 -16.77 -3.57 -0.49
N THR A 43 -17.83 -4.30 -0.85
CA THR A 43 -19.18 -4.08 -0.29
C THR A 43 -19.20 -4.45 1.18
N ARG A 44 -18.65 -5.61 1.54
CA ARG A 44 -18.60 -6.08 2.94
C ARG A 44 -17.79 -5.17 3.85
N SER A 45 -16.67 -4.61 3.36
CA SER A 45 -15.85 -3.65 4.11
C SER A 45 -16.46 -2.23 4.16
N GLY A 46 -17.54 -1.96 3.44
CA GLY A 46 -18.16 -0.64 3.31
C GLY A 46 -17.39 0.32 2.39
N LEU A 47 -16.32 -0.14 1.73
CA LEU A 47 -15.50 0.72 0.87
C LEU A 47 -16.29 1.24 -0.34
N VAL A 48 -17.18 0.43 -0.92
CA VAL A 48 -18.05 0.86 -2.04
C VAL A 48 -18.85 2.11 -1.65
N ASN A 49 -19.50 2.09 -0.49
CA ASN A 49 -20.28 3.23 -0.01
C ASN A 49 -19.38 4.44 0.26
N ARG A 50 -18.22 4.23 0.89
CA ARG A 50 -17.26 5.32 1.13
C ARG A 50 -16.77 5.96 -0.17
N CYS A 51 -16.57 5.20 -1.23
CA CYS A 51 -16.20 5.73 -2.54
C CYS A 51 -17.34 6.53 -3.18
N LEU A 52 -18.58 6.05 -3.08
CA LEU A 52 -19.75 6.76 -3.61
C LEU A 52 -20.02 8.10 -2.88
N GLU A 53 -19.82 8.13 -1.56
CA GLU A 53 -20.04 9.30 -0.71
C GLU A 53 -18.88 10.28 -0.72
N SER A 54 -17.66 9.79 -1.03
CA SER A 54 -16.47 10.63 -1.10
C SER A 54 -16.62 11.73 -2.15
N LYS A 55 -16.00 12.87 -1.88
CA LYS A 55 -15.85 13.98 -2.82
C LYS A 55 -14.40 14.17 -3.27
N VAL A 56 -13.50 13.34 -2.75
CA VAL A 56 -12.06 13.43 -3.02
C VAL A 56 -11.77 12.76 -4.37
N THR A 57 -11.24 13.52 -5.29
CA THR A 57 -10.74 13.04 -6.58
C THR A 57 -9.34 12.43 -6.45
N GLU A 58 -8.88 11.72 -7.48
CA GLU A 58 -7.51 11.20 -7.52
C GLU A 58 -6.46 12.31 -7.36
N ASP A 59 -6.65 13.47 -7.98
CA ASP A 59 -5.68 14.59 -7.89
C ASP A 59 -5.66 15.22 -6.50
N GLU A 60 -6.81 15.38 -5.87
CA GLU A 60 -6.91 15.85 -4.48
C GLU A 60 -6.29 14.84 -3.51
N ALA A 61 -6.52 13.54 -3.70
CA ALA A 61 -5.85 12.50 -2.93
C ALA A 61 -4.32 12.58 -3.11
N ALA A 62 -3.84 12.74 -4.34
CA ALA A 62 -2.41 12.94 -4.62
C ALA A 62 -1.85 14.11 -3.82
N GLN A 63 -2.53 15.25 -3.78
CA GLN A 63 -2.09 16.41 -3.03
C GLN A 63 -2.06 16.15 -1.52
N ILE A 64 -3.10 15.51 -0.97
CA ILE A 64 -3.17 15.13 0.46
C ILE A 64 -1.94 14.30 0.86
N PHE A 65 -1.58 13.29 0.05
CA PHE A 65 -0.43 12.44 0.35
C PHE A 65 0.92 13.13 0.11
N ILE A 66 1.06 13.97 -0.91
CA ILE A 66 2.27 14.78 -1.12
C ILE A 66 2.49 15.71 0.08
N ASP A 67 1.44 16.37 0.57
CA ASP A 67 1.52 17.25 1.75
C ASP A 67 1.89 16.47 3.01
N PHE A 68 1.36 15.26 3.17
CA PHE A 68 1.73 14.38 4.27
C PHE A 68 3.22 13.96 4.18
N PHE A 69 3.65 13.41 3.04
CA PHE A 69 5.01 12.90 2.87
C PHE A 69 6.06 14.01 2.97
N SER A 70 5.79 15.20 2.45
CA SER A 70 6.72 16.34 2.45
C SER A 70 7.12 16.80 3.84
N LYS A 71 6.35 16.44 4.88
CA LYS A 71 6.70 16.73 6.27
C LYS A 71 7.82 15.83 6.80
N TYR A 72 8.08 14.71 6.17
CA TYR A 72 8.98 13.67 6.67
C TYR A 72 10.12 13.35 5.71
N VAL A 73 9.87 13.40 4.40
CA VAL A 73 10.84 13.01 3.39
C VAL A 73 10.88 14.01 2.23
N PRO A 74 12.07 14.36 1.71
CA PRO A 74 12.18 15.16 0.49
C PRO A 74 11.70 14.36 -0.74
N ALA A 75 11.12 15.07 -1.72
CA ALA A 75 10.75 14.46 -2.99
C ALA A 75 11.93 13.76 -3.68
N GLY A 76 11.67 12.63 -4.30
CA GLY A 76 12.65 11.84 -5.04
C GLY A 76 13.62 11.02 -4.17
N LYS A 77 13.47 10.96 -2.86
CA LYS A 77 14.40 10.28 -1.94
C LYS A 77 13.91 8.92 -1.47
N SER A 78 12.66 8.81 -1.04
CA SER A 78 12.12 7.55 -0.53
C SER A 78 11.68 6.64 -1.67
N PRO A 79 12.05 5.34 -1.65
CA PRO A 79 11.40 4.36 -2.51
C PRO A 79 9.92 4.21 -2.14
N LEU A 80 9.10 3.76 -3.08
CA LEU A 80 7.76 3.29 -2.80
C LEU A 80 7.86 1.85 -2.29
N CYS A 81 7.25 1.57 -1.12
CA CYS A 81 7.40 0.31 -0.40
C CYS A 81 6.05 -0.39 -0.21
N GLY A 82 6.04 -1.71 -0.28
CA GLY A 82 4.86 -2.53 -0.01
C GLY A 82 4.92 -3.91 -0.67
N ASN A 83 3.88 -4.71 -0.46
CA ASN A 83 3.73 -6.00 -1.14
C ASN A 83 3.22 -5.80 -2.57
N SER A 84 3.92 -6.36 -3.56
CA SER A 84 3.59 -6.23 -5.00
C SER A 84 3.45 -4.76 -5.43
N ILE A 85 4.23 -3.90 -4.82
CA ILE A 85 4.10 -2.43 -4.90
C ILE A 85 4.23 -1.89 -6.32
N GLY A 86 4.80 -2.66 -7.23
CA GLY A 86 4.83 -2.33 -8.65
C GLY A 86 3.44 -2.20 -9.28
N GLN A 87 2.43 -2.91 -8.75
CA GLN A 87 1.04 -2.77 -9.21
C GLN A 87 0.47 -1.42 -8.76
N ASP A 88 0.64 -1.07 -7.48
CA ASP A 88 0.22 0.24 -6.97
C ASP A 88 0.88 1.36 -7.77
N ARG A 89 2.20 1.24 -8.03
CA ARG A 89 2.92 2.22 -8.82
C ARG A 89 2.36 2.39 -10.24
N ARG A 90 1.94 1.31 -10.90
CA ARG A 90 1.29 1.39 -12.22
C ARG A 90 -0.02 2.17 -12.17
N PHE A 91 -0.85 1.93 -11.15
CA PHE A 91 -2.09 2.68 -10.95
C PHE A 91 -1.80 4.15 -10.64
N MET A 92 -0.81 4.42 -9.77
CA MET A 92 -0.40 5.80 -9.46
C MET A 92 0.12 6.53 -10.68
N ALA A 93 0.95 5.91 -11.52
CA ALA A 93 1.46 6.52 -12.74
C ALA A 93 0.31 6.90 -13.71
N ARG A 94 -0.77 6.15 -13.71
CA ARG A 94 -1.95 6.41 -14.56
C ARG A 94 -2.87 7.47 -13.95
N TRP A 95 -3.18 7.39 -12.66
CA TRP A 95 -4.28 8.12 -12.05
C TRP A 95 -3.83 9.24 -11.09
N THR A 96 -2.63 9.11 -10.51
CA THR A 96 -2.03 10.09 -9.60
C THR A 96 -0.56 10.36 -9.95
N PRO A 97 -0.26 10.78 -11.21
CA PRO A 97 1.14 10.87 -11.69
C PRO A 97 2.01 11.81 -10.88
N ARG A 98 1.46 12.89 -10.31
CA ARG A 98 2.20 13.81 -9.44
C ARG A 98 2.67 13.11 -8.16
N LEU A 99 1.84 12.24 -7.58
CA LEU A 99 2.19 11.47 -6.40
C LEU A 99 3.21 10.38 -6.74
N GLU A 100 3.06 9.71 -7.89
CA GLU A 100 4.05 8.72 -8.36
C GLU A 100 5.45 9.36 -8.50
N GLN A 101 5.54 10.54 -9.09
CA GLN A 101 6.79 11.28 -9.28
C GLN A 101 7.40 11.81 -7.97
N PHE A 102 6.65 11.86 -6.88
CA PHE A 102 7.18 12.23 -5.57
C PHE A 102 8.18 11.20 -5.04
N PHE A 103 8.03 9.93 -5.39
CA PHE A 103 8.90 8.85 -4.92
C PHE A 103 10.17 8.72 -5.75
N HIS A 104 11.19 8.13 -5.15
CA HIS A 104 12.35 7.65 -5.90
C HIS A 104 11.90 6.60 -6.94
N TYR A 105 12.60 6.48 -8.07
CA TYR A 105 12.23 5.54 -9.14
C TYR A 105 12.30 4.06 -8.74
N ARG A 106 13.04 3.73 -7.68
CA ARG A 106 13.14 2.36 -7.15
C ARG A 106 11.98 2.04 -6.22
N ASN A 107 11.62 0.76 -6.21
CA ASN A 107 10.67 0.18 -5.26
C ASN A 107 11.41 -0.65 -4.20
N LEU A 108 10.81 -0.77 -3.02
CA LEU A 108 11.11 -1.82 -2.07
C LEU A 108 9.90 -2.76 -2.03
N ASP A 109 9.97 -3.85 -2.79
CA ASP A 109 8.87 -4.81 -2.94
C ASP A 109 9.04 -5.97 -1.97
N VAL A 110 8.23 -6.02 -0.93
CA VAL A 110 8.25 -7.08 0.10
C VAL A 110 7.92 -8.44 -0.50
N SER A 111 7.09 -8.49 -1.57
CA SER A 111 6.78 -9.74 -2.26
C SER A 111 7.99 -10.38 -2.92
N SER A 112 9.00 -9.59 -3.31
CA SER A 112 10.26 -10.13 -3.85
C SER A 112 11.02 -10.92 -2.78
N PHE A 113 11.07 -10.44 -1.54
CA PHE A 113 11.65 -11.18 -0.42
C PHE A 113 10.88 -12.48 -0.15
N LYS A 114 9.56 -12.40 -0.17
CA LYS A 114 8.69 -13.58 -0.05
C LYS A 114 9.01 -14.66 -1.08
N GLU A 115 9.18 -14.27 -2.35
CA GLU A 115 9.52 -15.20 -3.42
C GLU A 115 10.90 -15.81 -3.26
N CYS A 116 11.88 -15.05 -2.73
CA CYS A 116 13.20 -15.58 -2.37
C CYS A 116 13.11 -16.60 -1.22
N VAL A 117 12.39 -16.23 -0.14
CA VAL A 117 12.23 -17.08 1.04
C VAL A 117 11.54 -18.39 0.72
N LYS A 118 10.49 -18.36 -0.11
CA LYS A 118 9.81 -19.59 -0.58
C LYS A 118 10.76 -20.57 -1.25
N ARG A 119 11.77 -20.10 -1.97
CA ARG A 119 12.72 -20.92 -2.72
C ARG A 119 13.92 -21.36 -1.89
N TRP A 120 14.44 -20.46 -1.06
CA TRP A 120 15.73 -20.66 -0.39
C TRP A 120 15.60 -21.10 1.06
N ALA A 121 14.47 -20.79 1.72
CA ALA A 121 14.20 -21.12 3.10
C ALA A 121 12.70 -21.41 3.35
N PRO A 122 12.12 -22.44 2.68
CA PRO A 122 10.67 -22.71 2.73
C PRO A 122 10.18 -22.98 4.17
N GLU A 123 11.05 -23.48 5.05
CA GLU A 123 10.69 -23.72 6.46
C GLU A 123 10.40 -22.39 7.22
N VAL A 124 11.01 -21.30 6.79
CA VAL A 124 10.75 -19.99 7.38
C VAL A 124 9.34 -19.51 7.03
N MET A 125 8.88 -19.78 5.80
CA MET A 125 7.52 -19.42 5.38
C MET A 125 6.43 -20.05 6.24
N LYS A 126 6.66 -21.27 6.77
CA LYS A 126 5.71 -21.96 7.64
C LYS A 126 5.50 -21.26 8.99
N LYS A 127 6.45 -20.44 9.41
CA LYS A 127 6.38 -19.68 10.66
C LYS A 127 5.61 -18.37 10.52
N TYR A 128 5.44 -17.87 9.29
CA TYR A 128 4.77 -16.60 9.05
C TYR A 128 3.26 -16.79 8.91
N GLN A 129 2.49 -16.14 9.79
CA GLN A 129 1.03 -16.12 9.73
C GLN A 129 0.58 -14.69 9.42
N LYS A 130 -0.06 -14.51 8.27
CA LYS A 130 -0.65 -13.23 7.87
C LYS A 130 -2.11 -13.16 8.30
N THR A 131 -2.49 -12.07 8.95
CA THR A 131 -3.88 -11.72 9.29
C THR A 131 -4.34 -10.59 8.38
N SER A 132 -4.67 -10.89 7.13
CA SER A 132 -5.16 -9.85 6.22
C SER A 132 -6.63 -9.51 6.49
N ARG A 133 -6.93 -8.21 6.64
CA ARG A 133 -8.31 -7.68 6.76
C ARG A 133 -8.82 -7.07 5.46
N HIS A 134 -7.97 -6.97 4.41
CA HIS A 134 -8.28 -6.31 3.14
C HIS A 134 -8.74 -4.85 3.29
N GLU A 135 -8.15 -4.15 4.24
CA GLU A 135 -8.27 -2.71 4.44
C GLU A 135 -6.89 -2.09 4.19
N ALA A 136 -6.82 -0.97 3.45
CA ALA A 136 -5.56 -0.42 2.98
C ALA A 136 -4.54 -0.21 4.10
N LEU A 137 -4.93 0.39 5.22
CA LEU A 137 -4.03 0.64 6.33
C LEU A 137 -3.56 -0.66 7.03
N SER A 138 -4.48 -1.61 7.23
CA SER A 138 -4.16 -2.92 7.82
C SER A 138 -3.16 -3.68 6.95
N ASP A 139 -3.36 -3.69 5.64
CA ASP A 139 -2.49 -4.37 4.68
C ASP A 139 -1.09 -3.73 4.63
N ILE A 140 -0.99 -2.40 4.87
CA ILE A 140 0.30 -1.70 5.01
C ILE A 140 1.06 -2.18 6.24
N TYR A 141 0.41 -2.24 7.40
CA TYR A 141 1.04 -2.76 8.63
C TYR A 141 1.47 -4.22 8.46
N ASP A 142 0.64 -5.05 7.84
CA ASP A 142 1.00 -6.43 7.52
C ASP A 142 2.25 -6.50 6.63
N SER A 143 2.40 -5.57 5.69
CA SER A 143 3.60 -5.51 4.83
C SER A 143 4.85 -5.11 5.60
N VAL A 144 4.73 -4.19 6.56
CA VAL A 144 5.84 -3.80 7.45
C VAL A 144 6.26 -4.97 8.34
N GLU A 145 5.30 -5.66 8.95
CA GLU A 145 5.58 -6.83 9.81
C GLU A 145 6.16 -8.01 9.02
N GLU A 146 5.67 -8.23 7.78
CA GLU A 146 6.21 -9.25 6.89
C GLU A 146 7.70 -8.97 6.56
N LEU A 147 8.05 -7.72 6.28
CA LEU A 147 9.44 -7.34 6.02
C LEU A 147 10.31 -7.45 7.28
N ARG A 148 9.79 -7.07 8.46
CA ARG A 148 10.48 -7.29 9.75
C ARG A 148 10.79 -8.76 9.99
N PHE A 149 9.80 -9.62 9.74
CA PHE A 149 9.95 -11.05 9.87
C PHE A 149 11.07 -11.59 8.97
N TYR A 150 11.11 -11.20 7.68
CA TYR A 150 12.18 -11.63 6.78
C TYR A 150 13.54 -11.09 7.20
N ARG A 151 13.59 -9.85 7.69
CA ARG A 151 14.83 -9.27 8.20
C ARG A 151 15.41 -10.09 9.38
N GLN A 152 14.58 -10.48 10.31
CA GLN A 152 14.98 -11.25 11.50
C GLN A 152 15.37 -12.70 11.17
N GLU A 153 14.54 -13.39 10.39
CA GLU A 153 14.69 -14.83 10.16
C GLU A 153 15.73 -15.15 9.08
N ILE A 154 15.86 -14.30 8.07
CA ILE A 154 16.70 -14.55 6.89
C ILE A 154 17.96 -13.69 6.90
N MET A 155 17.83 -12.39 7.06
CA MET A 155 18.99 -11.48 7.00
C MET A 155 19.76 -11.48 8.31
N LYS A 156 19.12 -11.78 9.43
CA LYS A 156 19.71 -11.83 10.78
C LYS A 156 20.40 -10.53 11.22
N ILE A 157 19.79 -9.40 10.83
CA ILE A 157 20.25 -8.04 11.13
C ILE A 157 19.15 -7.20 11.77
#